data_89275269138f3062e1cc3667ae75850e
#
_entry.id   89275269138f3062e1cc3667ae75850e
#
_cell.length_a   1.000
_cell.length_b   1.000
_cell.length_c   1.000
_cell.angle_alpha   90.00
_cell.angle_beta   90.00
_cell.angle_gamma   90.00
#
_symmetry.space_group_name_H-M   'P 1'
#
loop_
_entity.id
_entity.type
_entity.pdbx_description
1 polymer ?
#
loop_
_entity_poly.entity_id
_entity_poly.type
_entity_poly.pdbx_seq_one_letter_code
_entity_poly.pdbx_strand_id
1 'polypeptide(L)'
;MKGKNFSCNNVDKKRKESDFYETPYSITQQFIDNEVSQWNKDLLILEPARGNGAIVKVLLKNNFQDIDFYDKETDFLKETRRYPYIITNPPYSLAEEFILKAKEVAFFKFAFLLPLSYLHGKKRYDSIYSDKNFPLSKVYVFTRYPLLGEPLREDGKYNTGMMVYAWFVWDSSAKNDPIIKWIDNNDFILSKKDK
;
A
#
# COMPACT_ATOMS: atom_id res chain seq x y z
N MET A 1 -25.23 28.82 -21.51
CA MET A 1 -24.90 27.45 -21.10
C MET A 1 -24.36 27.49 -19.67
N LYS A 2 -25.11 26.97 -18.71
CA LYS A 2 -24.64 26.90 -17.31
C LYS A 2 -23.72 25.67 -17.14
N GLY A 3 -22.46 25.90 -16.77
CA GLY A 3 -21.52 24.84 -16.51
C GLY A 3 -22.01 23.96 -15.36
N LYS A 4 -22.07 22.64 -15.59
CA LYS A 4 -22.33 21.67 -14.53
C LYS A 4 -21.08 21.58 -13.67
N ASN A 5 -21.15 21.99 -12.41
CA ASN A 5 -20.15 21.73 -11.40
C ASN A 5 -20.11 20.21 -11.16
N PHE A 6 -19.03 19.56 -11.57
CA PHE A 6 -18.72 18.21 -11.15
C PHE A 6 -18.21 18.25 -9.70
N SER A 7 -19.15 18.32 -8.75
CA SER A 7 -18.86 18.07 -7.35
C SER A 7 -18.93 16.56 -7.13
N CYS A 8 -17.80 15.92 -6.89
CA CYS A 8 -17.71 14.51 -6.50
C CYS A 8 -18.14 14.26 -5.04
N ASN A 9 -19.16 14.98 -4.57
CA ASN A 9 -19.74 14.74 -3.25
C ASN A 9 -20.90 13.74 -3.37
N ASN A 10 -20.58 12.46 -3.41
CA ASN A 10 -21.54 11.42 -3.04
C ASN A 10 -21.67 11.41 -1.50
N VAL A 11 -22.60 12.22 -1.00
CA VAL A 11 -22.83 12.44 0.43
C VAL A 11 -23.52 11.25 1.12
N ASP A 12 -23.95 10.22 0.39
CA ASP A 12 -24.85 9.18 0.91
C ASP A 12 -24.30 7.75 1.01
N LYS A 13 -22.99 7.53 0.83
CA LYS A 13 -22.41 6.28 1.34
C LYS A 13 -21.88 6.57 2.73
N LYS A 14 -22.59 6.12 3.79
CA LYS A 14 -22.05 5.97 5.14
C LYS A 14 -20.61 5.44 4.99
N ARG A 15 -19.61 6.28 5.29
CA ARG A 15 -18.23 5.82 5.43
C ARG A 15 -18.31 4.61 6.37
N LYS A 16 -17.85 3.46 5.92
CA LYS A 16 -17.73 2.29 6.79
C LYS A 16 -16.95 2.77 8.00
N GLU A 17 -17.43 2.46 9.19
CA GLU A 17 -16.90 2.92 10.48
C GLU A 17 -15.44 2.52 10.74
N SER A 18 -14.85 1.74 9.86
CA SER A 18 -13.41 1.49 9.78
C SER A 18 -12.95 1.73 8.36
N ASP A 19 -11.88 2.49 8.16
CA ASP A 19 -11.12 2.67 6.89
C ASP A 19 -10.48 1.36 6.40
N PHE A 20 -11.17 0.23 6.63
CA PHE A 20 -10.68 -1.10 6.31
C PHE A 20 -10.99 -1.42 4.85
N TYR A 21 -9.95 -1.36 4.03
CA TYR A 21 -9.96 -1.85 2.65
C TYR A 21 -9.12 -3.11 2.56
N GLU A 22 -9.78 -4.24 2.31
CA GLU A 22 -9.08 -5.51 2.12
C GLU A 22 -8.08 -5.39 0.95
N THR A 23 -6.83 -5.82 1.20
CA THR A 23 -5.78 -5.80 0.18
C THR A 23 -5.91 -7.04 -0.70
N PRO A 24 -6.05 -6.90 -2.03
CA PRO A 24 -6.06 -8.06 -2.91
C PRO A 24 -4.75 -8.83 -2.83
N TYR A 25 -4.82 -10.17 -2.66
CA TYR A 25 -3.63 -11.03 -2.64
C TYR A 25 -2.76 -10.85 -3.88
N SER A 26 -3.38 -10.71 -5.05
CA SER A 26 -2.71 -10.52 -6.32
C SER A 26 -1.87 -9.25 -6.37
N ILE A 27 -2.39 -8.15 -5.85
CA ILE A 27 -1.69 -6.85 -5.80
C ILE A 27 -0.44 -6.96 -4.93
N THR A 28 -0.55 -7.67 -3.79
CA THR A 28 0.60 -7.94 -2.92
C THR A 28 1.58 -8.90 -3.59
N GLN A 29 1.11 -10.00 -4.22
CA GLN A 29 1.98 -10.95 -4.90
C GLN A 29 2.80 -10.30 -6.01
N GLN A 30 2.15 -9.52 -6.89
CA GLN A 30 2.84 -8.82 -7.97
C GLN A 30 3.87 -7.81 -7.47
N PHE A 31 3.58 -7.15 -6.35
CA PHE A 31 4.54 -6.26 -5.70
C PHE A 31 5.74 -7.04 -5.12
N ILE A 32 5.50 -8.19 -4.50
CA ILE A 32 6.57 -9.07 -4.01
C ILE A 32 7.44 -9.49 -5.18
N ASP A 33 6.87 -9.96 -6.28
CA ASP A 33 7.61 -10.43 -7.45
C ASP A 33 8.50 -9.33 -8.07
N ASN A 34 8.07 -8.08 -8.03
CA ASN A 34 8.76 -6.95 -8.65
C ASN A 34 9.73 -6.19 -7.73
N GLU A 35 9.53 -6.19 -6.42
CA GLU A 35 10.35 -5.44 -5.46
C GLU A 35 10.79 -6.28 -4.27
N VAL A 36 9.85 -6.87 -3.54
CA VAL A 36 10.11 -7.45 -2.22
C VAL A 36 10.92 -8.76 -2.31
N SER A 37 10.85 -9.46 -3.44
CA SER A 37 11.69 -10.65 -3.70
C SER A 37 13.19 -10.36 -3.62
N GLN A 38 13.60 -9.09 -3.78
CA GLN A 38 14.98 -8.63 -3.67
C GLN A 38 15.38 -8.26 -2.22
N TRP A 39 14.42 -8.25 -1.28
CA TRP A 39 14.69 -7.99 0.12
C TRP A 39 15.28 -9.22 0.78
N ASN A 40 16.08 -9.01 1.82
CA ASN A 40 16.64 -10.15 2.57
C ASN A 40 15.53 -10.83 3.38
N LYS A 41 15.21 -12.08 3.03
CA LYS A 41 14.10 -12.85 3.60
C LYS A 41 14.37 -13.34 5.02
N ASP A 42 15.63 -13.30 5.46
CA ASP A 42 16.04 -13.69 6.82
C ASP A 42 15.87 -12.53 7.83
N LEU A 43 15.46 -11.36 7.35
CA LEU A 43 15.25 -10.19 8.20
C LEU A 43 13.76 -9.97 8.49
N LEU A 44 13.50 -9.51 9.70
CA LEU A 44 12.16 -9.23 10.21
C LEU A 44 11.42 -8.19 9.35
N ILE A 45 10.18 -8.49 9.00
CA ILE A 45 9.25 -7.57 8.37
C ILE A 45 8.09 -7.27 9.33
N LEU A 46 7.74 -6.01 9.49
CA LEU A 46 6.54 -5.60 10.21
C LEU A 46 5.39 -5.28 9.24
N GLU A 47 4.21 -5.85 9.53
CA GLU A 47 2.91 -5.43 8.98
C GLU A 47 2.08 -4.72 10.07
N PRO A 48 2.14 -3.37 10.18
CA PRO A 48 1.54 -2.66 11.30
C PRO A 48 0.02 -2.46 11.21
N ALA A 49 -0.62 -2.88 10.12
CA ALA A 49 -2.07 -2.77 9.94
C ALA A 49 -2.64 -4.04 9.29
N ARG A 50 -2.41 -5.19 9.94
CA ARG A 50 -2.64 -6.53 9.39
C ARG A 50 -4.04 -6.75 8.80
N GLY A 51 -5.07 -6.20 9.39
CA GLY A 51 -6.45 -6.47 9.00
C GLY A 51 -6.75 -7.98 8.96
N ASN A 52 -7.23 -8.48 7.81
CA ASN A 52 -7.49 -9.92 7.60
C ASN A 52 -6.21 -10.74 7.30
N GLY A 53 -5.04 -10.11 7.37
CA GLY A 53 -3.75 -10.77 7.18
C GLY A 53 -3.41 -11.09 5.72
N ALA A 54 -3.98 -10.35 4.76
CA ALA A 54 -3.74 -10.60 3.34
C ALA A 54 -2.26 -10.48 2.97
N ILE A 55 -1.60 -9.41 3.40
CA ILE A 55 -0.17 -9.17 3.14
C ILE A 55 0.69 -10.24 3.83
N VAL A 56 0.43 -10.53 5.12
CA VAL A 56 1.15 -11.56 5.90
C VAL A 56 1.07 -12.92 5.21
N LYS A 57 -0.12 -13.34 4.76
CA LYS A 57 -0.29 -14.63 4.07
C LYS A 57 0.53 -14.71 2.78
N VAL A 58 0.60 -13.62 2.02
CA VAL A 58 1.39 -13.59 0.78
C VAL A 58 2.89 -13.60 1.09
N LEU A 59 3.35 -12.88 2.11
CA LEU A 59 4.74 -12.93 2.56
C LEU A 59 5.15 -14.35 2.98
N LEU A 60 4.37 -15.02 3.81
CA LEU A 60 4.61 -16.42 4.23
C LEU A 60 4.70 -17.36 3.04
N LYS A 61 3.79 -17.23 2.05
CA LYS A 61 3.81 -18.03 0.81
C LYS A 61 5.08 -17.81 0.00
N ASN A 62 5.72 -16.65 0.14
CA ASN A 62 6.97 -16.27 -0.56
C ASN A 62 8.23 -16.52 0.28
N ASN A 63 8.13 -17.35 1.34
CA ASN A 63 9.22 -17.79 2.20
C ASN A 63 9.84 -16.70 3.08
N PHE A 64 9.10 -15.65 3.41
CA PHE A 64 9.44 -14.77 4.52
C PHE A 64 8.97 -15.45 5.82
N GLN A 65 9.86 -15.74 6.76
CA GLN A 65 9.53 -16.50 7.97
C GLN A 65 9.42 -15.62 9.21
N ASP A 66 10.19 -14.53 9.25
CA ASP A 66 10.24 -13.62 10.38
C ASP A 66 9.34 -12.41 10.09
N ILE A 67 8.05 -12.53 10.49
CA ILE A 67 7.03 -11.53 10.24
C ILE A 67 6.36 -11.17 11.57
N ASP A 68 6.49 -9.92 11.95
CA ASP A 68 5.74 -9.31 13.03
C ASP A 68 4.52 -8.56 12.48
N PHE A 69 3.44 -8.49 13.25
CA PHE A 69 2.24 -7.78 12.81
C PHE A 69 1.43 -7.28 13.98
N TYR A 70 0.68 -6.22 13.73
CA TYR A 70 -0.24 -5.65 14.70
C TYR A 70 -1.68 -5.81 14.27
N ASP A 71 -2.54 -6.09 15.25
CA ASP A 71 -3.99 -6.05 15.11
C ASP A 71 -4.51 -4.62 15.33
N LYS A 72 -5.83 -4.44 15.16
CA LYS A 72 -6.49 -3.13 15.31
C LYS A 72 -6.27 -2.45 16.68
N GLU A 73 -5.98 -3.24 17.72
CA GLU A 73 -5.81 -2.75 19.08
C GLU A 73 -4.41 -2.21 19.36
N THR A 74 -3.44 -2.50 18.47
CA THR A 74 -2.07 -2.05 18.64
C THR A 74 -1.84 -0.76 17.86
N ASP A 75 -1.42 0.27 18.57
CA ASP A 75 -1.18 1.58 17.98
C ASP A 75 0.25 1.68 17.44
N PHE A 76 0.40 1.47 16.13
CA PHE A 76 1.69 1.63 15.44
C PHE A 76 2.33 3.00 15.66
N LEU A 77 1.54 4.04 15.85
CA LEU A 77 2.05 5.40 16.05
C LEU A 77 2.82 5.54 17.36
N LYS A 78 2.66 4.59 18.32
CA LYS A 78 3.42 4.53 19.58
C LYS A 78 4.63 3.60 19.54
N GLU A 79 4.87 2.95 18.39
CA GLU A 79 5.97 2.02 18.25
C GLU A 79 7.32 2.71 18.43
N THR A 80 8.23 2.07 19.17
CA THR A 80 9.59 2.56 19.43
C THR A 80 10.66 1.55 18.99
N ARG A 81 10.29 0.28 18.81
CA ARG A 81 11.17 -0.75 18.28
C ARG A 81 11.45 -0.48 16.81
N ARG A 82 12.65 -0.76 16.37
CA ARG A 82 13.05 -0.59 14.97
C ARG A 82 13.00 -1.90 14.19
N TYR A 83 12.63 -1.79 12.92
CA TYR A 83 12.42 -2.93 12.02
C TYR A 83 13.26 -2.79 10.76
N PRO A 84 13.90 -3.88 10.28
CA PRO A 84 14.58 -3.87 8.98
C PRO A 84 13.66 -3.45 7.85
N TYR A 85 12.45 -4.00 7.82
CA TYR A 85 11.45 -3.74 6.78
C TYR A 85 10.06 -3.51 7.37
N ILE A 86 9.28 -2.66 6.70
CA ILE A 86 7.85 -2.47 7.00
C ILE A 86 7.07 -2.53 5.69
N ILE A 87 5.96 -3.26 5.67
CA ILE A 87 5.06 -3.32 4.51
C ILE A 87 3.62 -3.29 4.99
N THR A 88 2.79 -2.40 4.42
CA THR A 88 1.40 -2.29 4.86
C THR A 88 0.49 -1.63 3.82
N ASN A 89 -0.81 -1.88 3.96
CA ASN A 89 -1.90 -1.05 3.46
C ASN A 89 -2.47 -0.27 4.65
N PRO A 90 -2.01 0.98 4.91
CA PRO A 90 -2.38 1.71 6.11
C PRO A 90 -3.83 2.19 6.07
N PRO A 91 -4.47 2.49 7.21
CA PRO A 91 -5.71 3.26 7.21
C PRO A 91 -5.45 4.63 6.59
N TYR A 92 -6.17 4.96 5.51
CA TYR A 92 -5.84 6.14 4.69
C TYR A 92 -6.03 7.47 5.43
N SER A 93 -6.90 7.50 6.43
CA SER A 93 -7.06 8.65 7.33
C SER A 93 -5.82 8.96 8.17
N LEU A 94 -4.96 7.95 8.42
CA LEU A 94 -3.73 8.05 9.21
C LEU A 94 -2.46 7.79 8.38
N ALA A 95 -2.58 7.76 7.05
CA ALA A 95 -1.46 7.32 6.21
C ALA A 95 -0.25 8.25 6.27
N GLU A 96 -0.43 9.55 6.46
CA GLU A 96 0.68 10.50 6.64
C GLU A 96 1.44 10.20 7.94
N GLU A 97 0.72 10.02 9.05
CA GLU A 97 1.28 9.69 10.35
C GLU A 97 2.01 8.33 10.33
N PHE A 98 1.42 7.34 9.63
CA PHE A 98 2.06 6.05 9.42
C PHE A 98 3.36 6.16 8.63
N ILE A 99 3.42 6.98 7.58
CA ILE A 99 4.64 7.21 6.81
C ILE A 99 5.72 7.84 7.68
N LEU A 100 5.38 8.88 8.45
CA LEU A 100 6.31 9.56 9.34
C LEU A 100 6.84 8.60 10.41
N LYS A 101 5.97 7.80 11.03
CA LYS A 101 6.36 6.77 11.99
C LYS A 101 7.24 5.71 11.34
N ALA A 102 6.93 5.23 10.14
CA ALA A 102 7.76 4.27 9.44
C ALA A 102 9.17 4.81 9.14
N LYS A 103 9.32 6.09 8.80
CA LYS A 103 10.63 6.74 8.65
C LYS A 103 11.44 6.73 9.94
N GLU A 104 10.77 6.84 11.09
CA GLU A 104 11.42 6.80 12.40
C GLU A 104 11.91 5.39 12.77
N VAL A 105 11.08 4.37 12.51
CA VAL A 105 11.30 3.01 13.02
C VAL A 105 11.80 2.00 11.98
N ALA A 106 11.83 2.32 10.69
CA ALA A 106 12.43 1.45 9.68
C ALA A 106 13.95 1.63 9.61
N PHE A 107 14.68 0.52 9.28
CA PHE A 107 16.13 0.58 9.04
C PHE A 107 16.46 0.73 7.56
N PHE A 108 15.91 -0.15 6.73
CA PHE A 108 16.31 -0.26 5.33
C PHE A 108 15.23 0.26 4.39
N LYS A 109 14.05 -0.35 4.43
CA LYS A 109 12.97 0.00 3.52
C LYS A 109 11.61 -0.12 4.19
N PHE A 110 10.69 0.68 3.68
CA PHE A 110 9.28 0.42 3.93
C PHE A 110 8.45 0.67 2.66
N ALA A 111 7.34 -0.06 2.54
CA ALA A 111 6.46 0.01 1.39
C ALA A 111 5.00 0.11 1.82
N PHE A 112 4.30 1.12 1.29
CA PHE A 112 2.90 1.37 1.59
C PHE A 112 2.05 1.36 0.34
N LEU A 113 0.90 0.69 0.43
CA LEU A 113 -0.13 0.73 -0.62
C LEU A 113 -0.98 1.98 -0.41
N LEU A 114 -0.89 2.93 -1.33
CA LEU A 114 -1.54 4.24 -1.20
C LEU A 114 -2.26 4.62 -2.49
N PRO A 115 -3.29 5.49 -2.42
CA PRO A 115 -3.82 6.16 -3.60
C PRO A 115 -2.72 6.93 -4.33
N LEU A 116 -2.70 6.89 -5.66
CA LEU A 116 -1.68 7.59 -6.46
C LEU A 116 -1.71 9.12 -6.24
N SER A 117 -2.84 9.67 -5.82
CA SER A 117 -2.99 11.06 -5.41
C SER A 117 -2.09 11.47 -4.21
N TYR A 118 -1.50 10.50 -3.51
CA TYR A 118 -0.52 10.78 -2.45
C TYR A 118 0.74 11.48 -2.98
N LEU A 119 1.08 11.33 -4.27
CA LEU A 119 2.17 12.09 -4.92
C LEU A 119 1.91 13.60 -5.00
N HIS A 120 0.68 14.04 -4.76
CA HIS A 120 0.29 15.44 -4.89
C HIS A 120 0.03 16.08 -3.52
N GLY A 121 0.35 17.35 -3.39
CA GLY A 121 0.02 18.20 -2.26
C GLY A 121 1.22 18.83 -1.58
N LYS A 122 1.15 20.16 -1.36
CA LYS A 122 2.26 20.93 -0.76
C LYS A 122 2.63 20.41 0.64
N LYS A 123 1.62 20.12 1.48
CA LYS A 123 1.86 19.61 2.82
C LYS A 123 2.64 18.29 2.79
N ARG A 124 2.24 17.33 1.93
CA ARG A 124 2.95 16.04 1.79
C ARG A 124 4.35 16.20 1.20
N TYR A 125 4.53 17.16 0.28
CA TYR A 125 5.86 17.46 -0.22
C TYR A 125 6.77 17.86 0.93
N ASP A 126 6.33 18.78 1.79
CA ASP A 126 7.14 19.32 2.89
C ASP A 126 7.39 18.27 3.99
N SER A 127 6.37 17.46 4.35
CA SER A 127 6.46 16.51 5.47
C SER A 127 7.07 15.16 5.07
N ILE A 128 6.88 14.71 3.81
CA ILE A 128 7.22 13.35 3.39
C ILE A 128 8.33 13.34 2.35
N TYR A 129 8.19 14.12 1.26
CA TYR A 129 9.01 13.94 0.06
C TYR A 129 10.27 14.80 0.05
N SER A 130 10.29 15.90 0.79
CA SER A 130 11.50 16.75 0.93
C SER A 130 12.57 16.14 1.84
N ASP A 131 12.20 15.16 2.67
CA ASP A 131 13.12 14.46 3.56
C ASP A 131 14.10 13.59 2.77
N LYS A 132 15.38 13.90 2.88
CA LYS A 132 16.47 13.18 2.22
C LYS A 132 17.08 12.06 3.05
N ASN A 133 16.71 11.91 4.32
CA ASN A 133 17.22 10.85 5.19
C ASN A 133 16.55 9.51 4.88
N PHE A 134 15.25 9.54 4.51
CA PHE A 134 14.51 8.36 4.10
C PHE A 134 13.64 8.70 2.89
N PRO A 135 14.25 8.85 1.70
CA PRO A 135 13.55 9.33 0.51
C PRO A 135 12.62 8.29 -0.10
N LEU A 136 11.58 8.75 -0.78
CA LEU A 136 10.82 7.91 -1.71
C LEU A 136 11.77 7.44 -2.82
N SER A 137 11.81 6.14 -3.07
CA SER A 137 12.70 5.50 -4.05
C SER A 137 11.98 5.05 -5.30
N LYS A 138 10.81 4.41 -5.13
CA LYS A 138 10.06 3.85 -6.24
C LYS A 138 8.55 3.96 -6.01
N VAL A 139 7.80 4.03 -7.11
CA VAL A 139 6.35 3.92 -7.11
C VAL A 139 5.95 2.87 -8.13
N TYR A 140 5.31 1.78 -7.70
CA TYR A 140 4.80 0.72 -8.55
C TYR A 140 3.32 0.94 -8.84
N VAL A 141 3.03 1.37 -10.05
CA VAL A 141 1.67 1.68 -10.52
C VAL A 141 1.08 0.46 -11.22
N PHE A 142 -0.08 0.02 -10.80
CA PHE A 142 -0.80 -1.05 -11.45
C PHE A 142 -1.59 -0.52 -12.65
N THR A 143 -1.57 -1.24 -13.78
CA THR A 143 -2.41 -0.91 -14.93
C THR A 143 -3.90 -1.11 -14.62
N ARG A 144 -4.23 -2.00 -13.67
CA ARG A 144 -5.58 -2.19 -13.14
C ARG A 144 -5.56 -2.46 -11.64
N TYR A 145 -6.56 -1.99 -10.94
CA TYR A 145 -6.76 -2.30 -9.52
C TYR A 145 -8.15 -2.91 -9.30
N PRO A 146 -8.24 -4.15 -8.79
CA PRO A 146 -9.50 -4.86 -8.62
C PRO A 146 -10.33 -4.26 -7.48
N LEU A 147 -11.62 -4.09 -7.71
CA LEU A 147 -12.58 -3.73 -6.66
C LEU A 147 -13.05 -5.01 -5.95
N LEU A 148 -12.59 -5.19 -4.71
CA LEU A 148 -13.08 -6.27 -3.86
C LEU A 148 -14.47 -5.92 -3.30
N GLY A 149 -15.31 -6.97 -3.17
CA GLY A 149 -16.66 -6.82 -2.59
C GLY A 149 -17.73 -6.39 -3.58
N GLU A 150 -17.41 -6.20 -4.87
CA GLU A 150 -18.38 -6.02 -5.94
C GLU A 150 -18.57 -7.32 -6.74
N PRO A 151 -19.74 -7.53 -7.37
CA PRO A 151 -19.95 -8.66 -8.28
C PRO A 151 -18.93 -8.67 -9.41
N LEU A 152 -18.50 -9.85 -9.81
CA LEU A 152 -17.67 -9.99 -11.01
C LEU A 152 -18.46 -9.56 -12.25
N ARG A 153 -17.72 -9.07 -13.24
CA ARG A 153 -18.23 -8.79 -14.59
C ARG A 153 -18.71 -10.09 -15.26
N GLU A 154 -19.47 -9.98 -16.35
CA GLU A 154 -19.92 -11.13 -17.14
C GLU A 154 -18.76 -11.98 -17.67
N ASP A 155 -17.59 -11.36 -17.93
CA ASP A 155 -16.37 -12.06 -18.36
C ASP A 155 -15.57 -12.68 -17.19
N GLY A 156 -16.14 -12.71 -15.98
CA GLY A 156 -15.53 -13.28 -14.78
C GLY A 156 -14.42 -12.44 -14.15
N LYS A 157 -14.18 -11.23 -14.65
CA LYS A 157 -13.16 -10.31 -14.16
C LYS A 157 -13.73 -9.35 -13.11
N TYR A 158 -12.85 -8.83 -12.25
CA TYR A 158 -13.23 -7.77 -11.31
C TYR A 158 -13.51 -6.45 -12.02
N ASN A 159 -14.45 -5.70 -11.46
CA ASN A 159 -14.59 -4.28 -11.81
C ASN A 159 -13.34 -3.51 -11.38
N THR A 160 -13.01 -2.44 -12.09
CA THR A 160 -11.94 -1.52 -11.72
C THR A 160 -12.57 -0.21 -11.25
N GLY A 161 -12.07 0.34 -10.12
CA GLY A 161 -12.52 1.62 -9.60
C GLY A 161 -11.87 2.81 -10.28
N MET A 162 -12.39 4.01 -10.01
CA MET A 162 -11.75 5.26 -10.43
C MET A 162 -10.51 5.59 -9.59
N MET A 163 -10.38 5.00 -8.39
CA MET A 163 -9.21 5.19 -7.52
C MET A 163 -8.06 4.34 -8.01
N VAL A 164 -6.95 4.99 -8.31
CA VAL A 164 -5.70 4.34 -8.71
C VAL A 164 -4.82 4.20 -7.48
N TYR A 165 -4.42 2.96 -7.19
CA TYR A 165 -3.50 2.64 -6.10
C TYR A 165 -2.15 2.23 -6.65
N ALA A 166 -1.11 2.46 -5.83
CA ALA A 166 0.26 2.08 -6.14
C ALA A 166 0.99 1.68 -4.85
N TRP A 167 2.03 0.86 -4.98
CA TRP A 167 2.98 0.65 -3.91
C TRP A 167 4.06 1.73 -3.95
N PHE A 168 4.20 2.43 -2.87
CA PHE A 168 5.23 3.44 -2.64
C PHE A 168 6.33 2.82 -1.81
N VAL A 169 7.57 2.88 -2.27
CA VAL A 169 8.73 2.32 -1.60
C VAL A 169 9.69 3.43 -1.18
N TRP A 170 9.92 3.54 0.11
CA TRP A 170 10.98 4.35 0.68
C TRP A 170 12.19 3.47 0.98
N ASP A 171 13.39 4.00 0.73
CA ASP A 171 14.65 3.29 0.88
C ASP A 171 15.70 4.23 1.45
N SER A 172 16.23 3.90 2.64
CA SER A 172 17.23 4.72 3.33
C SER A 172 18.54 4.86 2.56
N SER A 173 18.81 3.94 1.61
CA SER A 173 20.00 3.98 0.76
C SER A 173 19.82 4.73 -0.55
N ALA A 174 18.60 5.16 -0.89
CA ALA A 174 18.34 5.82 -2.16
C ALA A 174 18.94 7.22 -2.20
N LYS A 175 19.60 7.55 -3.33
CA LYS A 175 20.29 8.85 -3.54
C LYS A 175 19.73 9.63 -4.72
N ASN A 176 18.91 8.99 -5.53
CA ASN A 176 18.36 9.56 -6.77
C ASN A 176 16.87 9.89 -6.59
N ASP A 177 16.33 10.63 -7.53
CA ASP A 177 14.90 10.88 -7.61
C ASP A 177 14.11 9.57 -7.76
N PRO A 178 12.85 9.51 -7.27
CA PRO A 178 12.06 8.31 -7.30
C PRO A 178 11.76 7.85 -8.72
N ILE A 179 11.75 6.54 -8.93
CA ILE A 179 11.44 5.91 -10.22
C ILE A 179 9.99 5.44 -10.20
N ILE A 180 9.25 5.72 -11.28
CA ILE A 180 7.94 5.14 -11.52
C ILE A 180 8.11 3.85 -12.33
N LYS A 181 7.52 2.76 -11.84
CA LYS A 181 7.44 1.47 -12.54
C LYS A 181 5.99 1.06 -12.73
N TRP A 182 5.67 0.47 -13.87
CA TRP A 182 4.34 -0.08 -14.12
C TRP A 182 4.36 -1.59 -13.94
N ILE A 183 3.32 -2.09 -13.29
CA ILE A 183 3.01 -3.51 -13.23
C ILE A 183 1.83 -3.73 -14.17
N ASP A 184 2.06 -4.39 -15.30
CA ASP A 184 0.99 -4.82 -16.19
C ASP A 184 0.33 -6.06 -15.60
N ASN A 185 -0.91 -5.90 -15.17
CA ASN A 185 -1.70 -6.93 -14.55
C ASN A 185 -3.01 -7.23 -15.30
N ASN A 186 -3.05 -6.92 -16.61
CA ASN A 186 -4.23 -7.13 -17.45
C ASN A 186 -4.70 -8.58 -17.49
N ASP A 187 -3.77 -9.53 -17.51
CA ASP A 187 -4.05 -10.97 -17.59
C ASP A 187 -4.22 -11.61 -16.21
N PHE A 188 -4.07 -10.81 -15.16
CA PHE A 188 -4.20 -11.29 -13.79
C PHE A 188 -5.68 -11.45 -13.43
N ILE A 189 -6.20 -12.64 -13.69
CA ILE A 189 -7.52 -13.05 -13.22
C ILE A 189 -7.38 -13.41 -11.75
N LEU A 190 -7.92 -12.56 -10.87
CA LEU A 190 -8.06 -12.91 -9.46
C LEU A 190 -9.03 -14.09 -9.39
N SER A 191 -8.49 -15.28 -9.17
CA SER A 191 -9.31 -16.48 -9.02
C SER A 191 -10.09 -16.40 -7.70
N LYS A 192 -11.21 -17.15 -7.60
CA LYS A 192 -11.94 -17.31 -6.32
C LYS A 192 -11.06 -17.83 -5.17
N LYS A 193 -9.83 -18.28 -5.46
CA LYS A 193 -8.82 -18.72 -4.48
C LYS A 193 -8.04 -17.56 -3.84
N ASP A 194 -8.25 -16.32 -4.30
CA ASP A 194 -7.61 -15.13 -3.76
C ASP A 194 -8.43 -14.48 -2.63
N LYS A 195 -9.44 -15.22 -2.12
CA LYS A 195 -10.23 -14.86 -0.94
C LYS A 195 -9.78 -15.65 0.26
#